data_e56afca0fb4a2309eb64f3638261a523
#
_entry.id   e56afca0fb4a2309eb64f3638261a523
#
_cell.length_a   1.000
_cell.length_b   1.000
_cell.length_c   1.000
_cell.angle_alpha   90.00
_cell.angle_beta   90.00
_cell.angle_gamma   90.00
#
_symmetry.space_group_name_H-M   'P 1'
#
loop_
_entity.id
_entity.type
_entity.pdbx_description
1 polymer ?
#
loop_
_entity_poly.entity_id
_entity_poly.type
_entity_poly.pdbx_seq_one_letter_code
_entity_poly.pdbx_strand_id
1 'polypeptide(L)'
;MNNFKSTALGLVKWIGLIALSLLINAAPMLFLRLGKNLPIYAEILLVALYLILVYLIFRSLWQRYQKRVPEEKKKFKLSGKDIGFAFLFFFFARVAAIAGVYLNLILSGNSQTSNDSAIQGLGGMMSSQHIFFALLFVATIAFIAPIMEELIFRGFGTAFFFKNNQKVLPAIVTSVVFTLPHITQLTEFPIYFALGLVLYLSYARRGNIKDSMLVHILNNL
;
A
#
# COMPACT_ATOMS: atom_id res chain seq x y z
N MET A 1 -31.38 -6.20 11.96
CA MET A 1 -30.96 -7.20 10.94
C MET A 1 -30.31 -6.58 9.70
N ASN A 2 -30.79 -5.44 9.17
CA ASN A 2 -30.20 -4.84 7.95
C ASN A 2 -28.75 -4.32 8.12
N ASN A 3 -28.40 -3.77 9.28
CA ASN A 3 -27.03 -3.26 9.53
C ASN A 3 -25.97 -4.37 9.58
N PHE A 4 -26.27 -5.52 10.17
CA PHE A 4 -25.33 -6.64 10.26
C PHE A 4 -25.00 -7.21 8.87
N LYS A 5 -26.02 -7.44 8.03
CA LYS A 5 -25.82 -7.95 6.66
C LYS A 5 -24.98 -6.98 5.81
N SER A 6 -25.21 -5.67 5.95
CA SER A 6 -24.43 -4.66 5.20
C SER A 6 -22.98 -4.59 5.67
N THR A 7 -22.73 -4.72 6.97
CA THR A 7 -21.38 -4.75 7.54
C THR A 7 -20.63 -6.02 7.14
N ALA A 8 -21.28 -7.18 7.22
CA ALA A 8 -20.69 -8.46 6.79
C ALA A 8 -20.32 -8.43 5.30
N LEU A 9 -21.19 -7.92 4.44
CA LEU A 9 -20.91 -7.76 3.02
C LEU A 9 -19.78 -6.77 2.78
N GLY A 10 -19.68 -5.69 3.56
CA GLY A 10 -18.57 -4.74 3.55
C GLY A 10 -17.25 -5.41 3.87
N LEU A 11 -17.22 -6.27 4.90
CA LEU A 11 -16.04 -7.02 5.31
C LEU A 11 -15.57 -7.99 4.23
N VAL A 12 -16.47 -8.78 3.66
CA VAL A 12 -16.14 -9.71 2.55
C VAL A 12 -15.55 -8.95 1.37
N LYS A 13 -16.14 -7.81 0.99
CA LYS A 13 -15.61 -6.97 -0.09
C LYS A 13 -14.22 -6.43 0.23
N TRP A 14 -13.98 -5.98 1.46
CA TRP A 14 -12.70 -5.44 1.87
C TRP A 14 -11.61 -6.50 1.89
N ILE A 15 -11.90 -7.69 2.44
CA ILE A 15 -10.99 -8.85 2.38
C ILE A 15 -10.66 -9.21 0.93
N GLY A 16 -11.66 -9.24 0.05
CA GLY A 16 -11.43 -9.50 -1.37
C GLY A 16 -10.55 -8.46 -2.05
N LEU A 17 -10.67 -7.17 -1.68
CA LEU A 17 -9.81 -6.09 -2.18
C LEU A 17 -8.38 -6.21 -1.64
N ILE A 18 -8.21 -6.60 -0.37
CA ILE A 18 -6.88 -6.86 0.23
C ILE A 18 -6.22 -8.03 -0.51
N ALA A 19 -6.92 -9.14 -0.70
CA ALA A 19 -6.40 -10.29 -1.44
C ALA A 19 -6.01 -9.91 -2.89
N LEU A 20 -6.82 -9.08 -3.56
CA LEU A 20 -6.50 -8.56 -4.89
C LEU A 20 -5.21 -7.72 -4.89
N SER A 21 -5.01 -6.85 -3.88
CA SER A 21 -3.77 -6.08 -3.74
C SER A 21 -2.56 -6.98 -3.55
N LEU A 22 -2.67 -8.00 -2.70
CA LEU A 22 -1.59 -8.96 -2.49
C LEU A 22 -1.22 -9.73 -3.76
N LEU A 23 -2.21 -10.12 -4.57
CA LEU A 23 -1.96 -10.77 -5.86
C LEU A 23 -1.27 -9.83 -6.85
N ILE A 24 -1.69 -8.57 -6.93
CA ILE A 24 -1.03 -7.55 -7.75
C ILE A 24 0.43 -7.38 -7.30
N ASN A 25 0.67 -7.24 -6.00
CA ASN A 25 2.02 -7.02 -5.47
C ASN A 25 2.93 -8.25 -5.65
N ALA A 26 2.38 -9.46 -5.59
CA ALA A 26 3.14 -10.69 -5.75
C ALA A 26 3.51 -11.02 -7.22
N ALA A 27 2.74 -10.56 -8.19
CA ALA A 27 2.92 -10.95 -9.59
C ALA A 27 4.29 -10.61 -10.17
N PRO A 28 4.88 -9.39 -9.98
CA PRO A 28 6.21 -9.08 -10.49
C PRO A 28 7.31 -9.97 -9.88
N MET A 29 7.18 -10.34 -8.61
CA MET A 29 8.08 -11.28 -7.95
C MET A 29 8.00 -12.66 -8.60
N LEU A 30 6.78 -13.13 -8.92
CA LEU A 30 6.59 -14.40 -9.62
C LEU A 30 7.19 -14.35 -11.02
N PHE A 31 7.07 -13.24 -11.74
CA PHE A 31 7.69 -13.07 -13.06
C PHE A 31 9.22 -13.18 -12.98
N LEU A 32 9.86 -12.54 -11.98
CA LEU A 32 11.30 -12.67 -11.75
C LEU A 32 11.73 -14.10 -11.44
N ARG A 33 10.93 -14.85 -10.67
CA ARG A 33 11.25 -16.22 -10.26
C ARG A 33 11.02 -17.24 -11.36
N LEU A 34 9.91 -17.14 -12.09
CA LEU A 34 9.47 -18.14 -13.07
C LEU A 34 9.90 -17.80 -14.50
N GLY A 35 10.20 -16.54 -14.78
CA GLY A 35 10.52 -16.05 -16.11
C GLY A 35 11.97 -16.25 -16.57
N LYS A 36 12.81 -16.94 -15.81
CA LYS A 36 14.26 -17.07 -16.05
C LYS A 36 14.69 -17.53 -17.45
N ASN A 37 13.82 -18.23 -18.15
CA ASN A 37 14.10 -18.75 -19.50
C ASN A 37 13.26 -18.07 -20.59
N LEU A 38 12.56 -16.99 -20.27
CA LEU A 38 11.71 -16.30 -21.23
C LEU A 38 12.55 -15.39 -22.13
N PRO A 39 12.26 -15.36 -23.44
CA PRO A 39 12.86 -14.39 -24.32
C PRO A 39 12.32 -12.98 -24.03
N ILE A 40 13.12 -11.96 -24.36
CA ILE A 40 12.84 -10.56 -24.02
C ILE A 40 11.47 -10.06 -24.52
N TYR A 41 11.02 -10.52 -25.68
CA TYR A 41 9.70 -10.14 -26.21
C TYR A 41 8.55 -10.69 -25.37
N ALA A 42 8.74 -11.87 -24.76
CA ALA A 42 7.74 -12.44 -23.83
C ALA A 42 7.70 -11.68 -22.51
N GLU A 43 8.85 -11.22 -22.00
CA GLU A 43 8.88 -10.32 -20.84
C GLU A 43 8.11 -9.03 -21.11
N ILE A 44 8.40 -8.35 -22.24
CA ILE A 44 7.72 -7.11 -22.63
C ILE A 44 6.22 -7.34 -22.72
N LEU A 45 5.78 -8.44 -23.34
CA LEU A 45 4.36 -8.77 -23.47
C LEU A 45 3.70 -8.97 -22.10
N LEU A 46 4.33 -9.75 -21.22
CA LEU A 46 3.80 -10.01 -19.86
C LEU A 46 3.73 -8.73 -19.03
N VAL A 47 4.77 -7.89 -19.08
CA VAL A 47 4.77 -6.57 -18.42
C VAL A 47 3.65 -5.69 -18.95
N ALA A 48 3.47 -5.61 -20.26
CA ALA A 48 2.42 -4.82 -20.88
C ALA A 48 1.02 -5.32 -20.47
N LEU A 49 0.78 -6.63 -20.52
CA LEU A 49 -0.48 -7.24 -20.08
C LEU A 49 -0.76 -6.97 -18.60
N TYR A 50 0.26 -7.10 -17.74
CA TYR A 50 0.13 -6.80 -16.32
C TYR A 50 -0.24 -5.32 -16.09
N LEU A 51 0.47 -4.38 -16.72
CA LEU A 51 0.20 -2.95 -16.57
C LEU A 51 -1.20 -2.57 -17.07
N ILE A 52 -1.65 -3.15 -18.18
CA ILE A 52 -3.02 -2.96 -18.69
C ILE A 52 -4.04 -3.47 -17.66
N LEU A 53 -3.84 -4.69 -17.15
CA LEU A 53 -4.73 -5.29 -16.15
C LEU A 53 -4.81 -4.43 -14.89
N VAL A 54 -3.65 -4.04 -14.32
CA VAL A 54 -3.59 -3.18 -13.13
C VAL A 54 -4.26 -1.84 -13.38
N TYR A 55 -4.05 -1.22 -14.53
CA TYR A 55 -4.71 0.03 -14.92
C TYR A 55 -6.23 -0.13 -14.96
N LEU A 56 -6.75 -1.20 -15.57
CA LEU A 56 -8.20 -1.46 -15.65
C LEU A 56 -8.81 -1.70 -14.26
N ILE A 57 -8.12 -2.47 -13.42
CA ILE A 57 -8.52 -2.70 -12.02
C ILE A 57 -8.53 -1.36 -11.26
N PHE A 58 -7.43 -0.61 -11.30
CA PHE A 58 -7.33 0.69 -10.64
C PHE A 58 -8.43 1.64 -11.11
N ARG A 59 -8.63 1.79 -12.42
CA ARG A 59 -9.69 2.63 -13.00
C ARG A 59 -11.07 2.26 -12.46
N SER A 60 -11.38 0.95 -12.44
CA SER A 60 -12.66 0.45 -11.92
C SER A 60 -12.83 0.76 -10.43
N LEU A 61 -11.80 0.50 -9.61
CA LEU A 61 -11.82 0.78 -8.18
C LEU A 61 -11.88 2.28 -7.90
N TRP A 62 -11.10 3.08 -8.64
CA TRP A 62 -11.12 4.54 -8.52
C TRP A 62 -12.50 5.13 -8.80
N GLN A 63 -13.17 4.69 -9.86
CA GLN A 63 -14.52 5.14 -10.17
C GLN A 63 -15.52 4.79 -9.06
N ARG A 64 -15.41 3.57 -8.47
CA ARG A 64 -16.25 3.14 -7.34
C ARG A 64 -15.95 3.94 -6.07
N TYR A 65 -14.69 4.25 -5.81
CA TYR A 65 -14.28 5.08 -4.69
C TYR A 65 -14.83 6.51 -4.84
N GLN A 66 -14.67 7.12 -6.03
CA GLN A 66 -15.15 8.47 -6.30
C GLN A 66 -16.66 8.65 -6.07
N LYS A 67 -17.47 7.61 -6.29
CA LYS A 67 -18.92 7.63 -5.98
C LYS A 67 -19.21 7.71 -4.47
N ARG A 68 -18.24 7.42 -3.62
CA ARG A 68 -18.37 7.44 -2.14
C ARG A 68 -17.76 8.69 -1.50
N VAL A 69 -16.92 9.39 -2.24
CA VAL A 69 -16.27 10.63 -1.78
C VAL A 69 -17.25 11.79 -1.91
N PRO A 70 -17.45 12.62 -0.87
CA PRO A 70 -18.22 13.85 -0.95
C PRO A 70 -17.70 14.78 -2.04
N GLU A 71 -18.59 15.46 -2.77
CA GLU A 71 -18.21 16.34 -3.91
C GLU A 71 -17.18 17.41 -3.52
N GLU A 72 -17.27 17.94 -2.31
CA GLU A 72 -16.34 18.92 -1.77
C GLU A 72 -14.90 18.40 -1.74
N LYS A 73 -14.73 17.11 -1.39
CA LYS A 73 -13.41 16.46 -1.30
C LYS A 73 -12.84 16.03 -2.66
N LYS A 74 -13.69 15.86 -3.68
CA LYS A 74 -13.23 15.50 -5.03
C LYS A 74 -12.46 16.65 -5.70
N LYS A 75 -12.78 17.89 -5.37
CA LYS A 75 -12.21 19.10 -5.98
C LYS A 75 -10.85 19.50 -5.42
N PHE A 76 -10.35 18.83 -4.38
CA PHE A 76 -9.04 19.16 -3.81
C PHE A 76 -7.90 18.87 -4.81
N LYS A 77 -7.18 19.94 -5.16
CA LYS A 77 -5.92 19.87 -5.90
C LYS A 77 -4.77 19.86 -4.90
N LEU A 78 -3.68 19.18 -5.25
CA LEU A 78 -2.43 19.27 -4.50
C LEU A 78 -1.86 20.70 -4.69
N SER A 79 -1.59 21.36 -3.58
CA SER A 79 -0.89 22.66 -3.54
C SER A 79 0.53 22.48 -3.05
N GLY A 80 1.38 23.49 -3.19
CA GLY A 80 2.74 23.48 -2.62
C GLY A 80 2.74 23.23 -1.11
N LYS A 81 1.72 23.75 -0.38
CA LYS A 81 1.52 23.48 1.05
C LYS A 81 1.26 21.98 1.33
N ASP A 82 0.50 21.32 0.47
CA ASP A 82 0.21 19.89 0.63
C ASP A 82 1.45 19.02 0.38
N ILE A 83 2.30 19.44 -0.55
CA ILE A 83 3.61 18.81 -0.79
C ILE A 83 4.50 18.99 0.45
N GLY A 84 4.54 20.18 1.07
CA GLY A 84 5.26 20.42 2.31
C GLY A 84 4.78 19.50 3.45
N PHE A 85 3.46 19.33 3.61
CA PHE A 85 2.89 18.38 4.56
C PHE A 85 3.25 16.92 4.23
N ALA A 86 3.31 16.55 2.92
CA ALA A 86 3.73 15.21 2.54
C ALA A 86 5.16 14.90 2.99
N PHE A 87 6.09 15.85 2.83
CA PHE A 87 7.46 15.70 3.37
C PHE A 87 7.51 15.65 4.90
N LEU A 88 6.67 16.43 5.59
CA LEU A 88 6.56 16.36 7.04
C LEU A 88 6.06 14.97 7.51
N PHE A 89 5.02 14.43 6.88
CA PHE A 89 4.53 13.09 7.20
C PHE A 89 5.54 12.01 6.80
N PHE A 90 6.24 12.16 5.69
CA PHE A 90 7.36 11.30 5.32
C PHE A 90 8.45 11.30 6.39
N PHE A 91 8.83 12.46 6.92
CA PHE A 91 9.77 12.54 8.04
C PHE A 91 9.27 11.74 9.24
N PHE A 92 8.02 11.89 9.65
CA PHE A 92 7.45 11.10 10.74
C PHE A 92 7.41 9.61 10.43
N ALA A 93 7.14 9.22 9.18
CA ALA A 93 7.20 7.84 8.74
C ALA A 93 8.62 7.26 8.89
N ARG A 94 9.66 8.03 8.51
CA ARG A 94 11.06 7.61 8.69
C ARG A 94 11.46 7.49 10.16
N VAL A 95 11.04 8.44 11.01
CA VAL A 95 11.26 8.36 12.46
C VAL A 95 10.59 7.12 13.06
N ALA A 96 9.33 6.86 12.69
CA ALA A 96 8.59 5.68 13.13
C ALA A 96 9.26 4.36 12.66
N ALA A 97 9.73 4.32 11.41
CA ALA A 97 10.44 3.16 10.88
C ALA A 97 11.75 2.91 11.64
N ILE A 98 12.57 3.94 11.85
CA ILE A 98 13.85 3.82 12.59
C ILE A 98 13.60 3.35 14.03
N ALA A 99 12.66 3.98 14.74
CA ALA A 99 12.30 3.58 16.11
C ALA A 99 11.77 2.14 16.16
N GLY A 100 10.96 1.76 15.19
CA GLY A 100 10.41 0.41 15.09
C GLY A 100 11.46 -0.66 14.77
N VAL A 101 12.40 -0.37 13.86
CA VAL A 101 13.54 -1.27 13.57
C VAL A 101 14.42 -1.45 14.83
N TYR A 102 14.69 -0.37 15.55
CA TYR A 102 15.45 -0.44 16.81
C TYR A 102 14.71 -1.29 17.86
N LEU A 103 13.38 -1.13 17.98
CA LEU A 103 12.57 -1.96 18.87
C LEU A 103 12.58 -3.43 18.44
N ASN A 104 12.47 -3.69 17.13
CA ASN A 104 12.55 -5.06 16.60
C ASN A 104 13.90 -5.70 16.91
N LEU A 105 15.00 -4.94 16.77
CA LEU A 105 16.35 -5.39 17.14
C LEU A 105 16.42 -5.79 18.63
N ILE A 106 15.86 -4.99 19.52
CA ILE A 106 15.85 -5.31 20.97
C ILE A 106 15.02 -6.55 21.27
N LEU A 107 13.87 -6.72 20.60
CA LEU A 107 12.93 -7.79 20.90
C LEU A 107 13.27 -9.12 20.22
N SER A 108 13.86 -9.09 19.03
CA SER A 108 14.10 -10.29 18.20
C SER A 108 15.57 -10.54 17.88
N GLY A 109 16.45 -9.58 18.15
CA GLY A 109 17.85 -9.61 17.70
C GLY A 109 18.05 -9.28 16.21
N ASN A 110 16.98 -8.99 15.45
CA ASN A 110 17.03 -8.72 14.02
C ASN A 110 16.87 -7.22 13.72
N SER A 111 17.84 -6.65 13.00
CA SER A 111 17.81 -5.27 12.52
C SER A 111 17.03 -5.08 11.21
N GLN A 112 16.60 -6.17 10.58
CA GLN A 112 15.84 -6.15 9.33
C GLN A 112 14.45 -6.77 9.55
N THR A 113 13.45 -6.22 8.89
CA THR A 113 12.13 -6.86 8.84
C THR A 113 12.14 -8.01 7.83
N SER A 114 11.19 -8.91 7.96
CA SER A 114 10.99 -10.00 6.99
C SER A 114 10.70 -9.46 5.59
N ASN A 115 10.03 -8.32 5.48
CA ASN A 115 9.76 -7.65 4.21
C ASN A 115 11.04 -7.09 3.59
N ASP A 116 11.91 -6.43 4.37
CA ASP A 116 13.21 -5.94 3.89
C ASP A 116 14.09 -7.07 3.40
N SER A 117 14.14 -8.17 4.15
CA SER A 117 14.89 -9.36 3.78
C SER A 117 14.38 -10.00 2.48
N ALA A 118 13.05 -10.02 2.27
CA ALA A 118 12.45 -10.50 1.03
C ALA A 118 12.82 -9.62 -0.18
N ILE A 119 12.79 -8.29 -0.02
CA ILE A 119 13.18 -7.34 -1.07
C ILE A 119 14.67 -7.45 -1.39
N GLN A 120 15.54 -7.53 -0.38
CA GLN A 120 16.98 -7.71 -0.59
C GLN A 120 17.33 -9.04 -1.26
N GLY A 121 16.64 -10.12 -0.88
CA GLY A 121 16.81 -11.44 -1.53
C GLY A 121 16.48 -11.42 -3.03
N LEU A 122 15.63 -10.50 -3.47
CA LEU A 122 15.32 -10.30 -4.89
C LEU A 122 16.35 -9.44 -5.63
N GLY A 123 17.12 -8.61 -4.92
CA GLY A 123 18.19 -7.81 -5.52
C GLY A 123 19.21 -8.66 -6.29
N GLY A 124 19.53 -9.85 -5.80
CA GLY A 124 20.37 -10.83 -6.50
C GLY A 124 19.73 -11.45 -7.74
N MET A 125 18.39 -11.40 -7.87
CA MET A 125 17.67 -11.86 -9.06
C MET A 125 17.49 -10.76 -10.12
N MET A 126 17.79 -9.51 -9.77
CA MET A 126 17.76 -8.36 -10.69
C MET A 126 19.00 -8.36 -11.60
N SER A 127 19.35 -9.52 -12.17
CA SER A 127 20.42 -9.63 -13.16
C SER A 127 19.99 -8.94 -14.45
N SER A 128 20.98 -8.50 -15.23
CA SER A 128 20.80 -7.81 -16.52
C SER A 128 19.95 -8.59 -17.56
N GLN A 129 19.68 -9.86 -17.32
CA GLN A 129 18.94 -10.73 -18.25
C GLN A 129 17.43 -10.51 -18.24
N HIS A 130 16.84 -9.96 -17.12
CA HIS A 130 15.38 -9.80 -16.96
C HIS A 130 15.02 -8.38 -16.55
N ILE A 131 15.55 -7.41 -17.29
CA ILE A 131 15.47 -5.98 -16.93
C ILE A 131 14.01 -5.49 -16.85
N PHE A 132 13.10 -5.96 -17.71
CA PHE A 132 11.71 -5.50 -17.69
C PHE A 132 10.95 -6.01 -16.47
N PHE A 133 11.20 -7.25 -16.02
CA PHE A 133 10.61 -7.75 -14.78
C PHE A 133 11.19 -7.05 -13.54
N ALA A 134 12.49 -6.75 -13.56
CA ALA A 134 13.14 -6.00 -12.49
C ALA A 134 12.59 -4.57 -12.39
N LEU A 135 12.47 -3.87 -13.49
CA LEU A 135 11.85 -2.53 -13.55
C LEU A 135 10.39 -2.56 -13.10
N LEU A 136 9.62 -3.58 -13.53
CA LEU A 136 8.25 -3.76 -13.09
C LEU A 136 8.16 -3.98 -11.58
N PHE A 137 9.04 -4.79 -11.01
CA PHE A 137 9.09 -5.05 -9.57
C PHE A 137 9.36 -3.75 -8.79
N VAL A 138 10.37 -2.99 -9.19
CA VAL A 138 10.68 -1.69 -8.56
C VAL A 138 9.51 -0.72 -8.70
N ALA A 139 8.93 -0.60 -9.90
CA ALA A 139 7.78 0.27 -10.13
C ALA A 139 6.55 -0.16 -9.31
N THR A 140 6.38 -1.47 -9.09
CA THR A 140 5.28 -1.98 -8.26
C THR A 140 5.48 -1.60 -6.81
N ILE A 141 6.65 -1.80 -6.22
CA ILE A 141 6.92 -1.44 -4.82
C ILE A 141 6.83 0.08 -4.62
N ALA A 142 7.43 0.85 -5.53
CA ALA A 142 7.51 2.30 -5.37
C ALA A 142 6.18 3.02 -5.63
N PHE A 143 5.35 2.55 -6.56
CA PHE A 143 4.17 3.29 -7.02
C PHE A 143 2.87 2.49 -7.01
N ILE A 144 2.84 1.29 -7.62
CA ILE A 144 1.59 0.55 -7.80
C ILE A 144 1.02 0.09 -6.46
N ALA A 145 1.85 -0.54 -5.63
CA ALA A 145 1.47 -1.03 -4.31
C ALA A 145 0.99 0.12 -3.40
N PRO A 146 1.75 1.23 -3.19
CA PRO A 146 1.31 2.35 -2.40
C PRO A 146 -0.06 2.92 -2.84
N ILE A 147 -0.26 3.11 -4.14
CA ILE A 147 -1.51 3.66 -4.67
C ILE A 147 -2.69 2.71 -4.41
N MET A 148 -2.52 1.42 -4.66
CA MET A 148 -3.56 0.41 -4.46
C MET A 148 -3.87 0.22 -2.97
N GLU A 149 -2.85 0.17 -2.14
CA GLU A 149 -3.00 -0.02 -0.70
C GLU A 149 -3.71 1.16 -0.05
N GLU A 150 -3.34 2.39 -0.37
CA GLU A 150 -4.06 3.56 0.16
C GLU A 150 -5.53 3.56 -0.28
N LEU A 151 -5.81 3.22 -1.55
CA LEU A 151 -7.17 3.12 -2.04
C LEU A 151 -7.98 2.07 -1.27
N ILE A 152 -7.37 0.93 -0.93
CA ILE A 152 -8.03 -0.19 -0.25
C ILE A 152 -8.14 0.05 1.26
N PHE A 153 -7.05 0.43 1.93
CA PHE A 153 -7.04 0.57 3.39
C PHE A 153 -7.68 1.88 3.82
N ARG A 154 -7.29 3.03 3.26
CA ARG A 154 -7.81 4.36 3.65
C ARG A 154 -9.09 4.72 2.90
N GLY A 155 -9.16 4.41 1.59
CA GLY A 155 -10.33 4.67 0.78
C GLY A 155 -11.52 3.79 1.13
N PHE A 156 -11.44 2.53 0.79
CA PHE A 156 -12.55 1.58 0.99
C PHE A 156 -12.72 1.17 2.44
N GLY A 157 -11.62 0.94 3.19
CA GLY A 157 -11.68 0.53 4.58
C GLY A 157 -12.41 1.57 5.46
N THR A 158 -12.13 2.86 5.27
CA THR A 158 -12.89 3.89 5.99
C THR A 158 -14.33 4.00 5.50
N ALA A 159 -14.56 3.95 4.19
CA ALA A 159 -15.88 4.16 3.60
C ALA A 159 -16.87 3.00 3.84
N PHE A 160 -16.39 1.78 4.12
CA PHE A 160 -17.27 0.63 4.37
C PHE A 160 -17.78 0.57 5.81
N PHE A 161 -16.98 1.02 6.78
CA PHE A 161 -17.23 0.69 8.18
C PHE A 161 -17.44 1.91 9.07
N PHE A 162 -16.98 3.10 8.66
CA PHE A 162 -16.93 4.25 9.55
C PHE A 162 -17.72 5.44 9.02
N LYS A 163 -18.31 6.19 9.95
CA LYS A 163 -18.97 7.45 9.64
C LYS A 163 -17.93 8.56 9.44
N ASN A 164 -18.26 9.55 8.62
CA ASN A 164 -17.35 10.67 8.26
C ASN A 164 -16.77 11.47 9.43
N ASN A 165 -17.44 11.44 10.61
CA ASN A 165 -17.00 12.16 11.82
C ASN A 165 -16.07 11.31 12.73
N GLN A 166 -15.92 10.02 12.45
CA GLN A 166 -15.03 9.16 13.23
C GLN A 166 -13.60 9.29 12.69
N LYS A 167 -12.63 9.53 13.58
CA LYS A 167 -11.21 9.68 13.19
C LYS A 167 -10.31 8.64 13.91
N VAL A 168 -10.54 8.38 15.19
CA VAL A 168 -9.68 7.52 15.99
C VAL A 168 -9.85 6.04 15.63
N LEU A 169 -11.10 5.56 15.64
CA LEU A 169 -11.37 4.15 15.34
C LEU A 169 -10.93 3.73 13.94
N PRO A 170 -11.23 4.49 12.86
CA PRO A 170 -10.68 4.18 11.53
C PRO A 170 -9.15 4.21 11.49
N ALA A 171 -8.49 5.13 12.22
CA ALA A 171 -7.03 5.18 12.30
C ALA A 171 -6.47 3.87 12.83
N ILE A 172 -6.98 3.39 13.96
CA ILE A 172 -6.52 2.15 14.60
C ILE A 172 -6.82 0.96 13.71
N VAL A 173 -8.09 0.76 13.30
CA VAL A 173 -8.51 -0.44 12.57
C VAL A 173 -7.82 -0.55 11.22
N THR A 174 -7.77 0.53 10.42
CA THR A 174 -7.13 0.45 9.10
C THR A 174 -5.61 0.30 9.19
N SER A 175 -4.97 0.82 10.26
CA SER A 175 -3.54 0.63 10.48
C SER A 175 -3.22 -0.78 10.95
N VAL A 176 -4.04 -1.37 11.86
CA VAL A 176 -3.90 -2.78 12.25
C VAL A 176 -4.03 -3.69 11.02
N VAL A 177 -5.10 -3.52 10.23
CA VAL A 177 -5.33 -4.37 9.05
C VAL A 177 -4.26 -4.17 7.97
N PHE A 178 -3.74 -2.94 7.81
CA PHE A 178 -2.60 -2.65 6.96
C PHE A 178 -1.33 -3.39 7.41
N THR A 179 -1.11 -3.51 8.71
CA THR A 179 0.07 -4.18 9.28
C THR A 179 0.12 -5.67 8.98
N LEU A 180 -1.03 -6.35 9.02
CA LEU A 180 -1.11 -7.82 8.95
C LEU A 180 -0.38 -8.44 7.75
N PRO A 181 -0.52 -7.95 6.50
CA PRO A 181 0.19 -8.51 5.35
C PRO A 181 1.69 -8.15 5.29
N HIS A 182 2.18 -7.25 6.15
CA HIS A 182 3.56 -6.77 6.14
C HIS A 182 4.45 -7.45 7.18
N ILE A 183 3.88 -8.24 8.10
CA ILE A 183 4.62 -8.86 9.18
C ILE A 183 4.61 -10.39 9.04
N THR A 184 5.72 -11.01 9.41
CA THR A 184 5.80 -12.45 9.65
C THR A 184 6.07 -12.76 11.12
N GLN A 185 6.58 -11.79 11.88
CA GLN A 185 6.83 -11.87 13.31
C GLN A 185 6.09 -10.74 14.05
N LEU A 186 5.56 -11.04 15.24
CA LEU A 186 4.84 -10.03 16.04
C LEU A 186 5.73 -8.85 16.47
N THR A 187 7.04 -9.04 16.55
CA THR A 187 8.01 -7.99 16.87
C THR A 187 8.09 -6.90 15.78
N GLU A 188 7.64 -7.19 14.56
CA GLU A 188 7.56 -6.24 13.44
C GLU A 188 6.28 -5.39 13.49
N PHE A 189 5.28 -5.79 14.30
CA PHE A 189 3.98 -5.10 14.37
C PHE A 189 4.11 -3.59 14.68
N PRO A 190 4.93 -3.12 15.64
CA PRO A 190 5.04 -1.71 15.95
C PRO A 190 5.49 -0.85 14.76
N ILE A 191 6.38 -1.37 13.91
CA ILE A 191 6.90 -0.66 12.72
C ILE A 191 5.76 -0.34 11.77
N TYR A 192 5.06 -1.39 11.30
CA TYR A 192 4.02 -1.23 10.27
C TYR A 192 2.75 -0.59 10.80
N PHE A 193 2.44 -0.80 12.09
CA PHE A 193 1.33 -0.11 12.74
C PHE A 193 1.58 1.40 12.83
N ALA A 194 2.78 1.82 13.24
CA ALA A 194 3.15 3.23 13.31
C ALA A 194 3.16 3.88 11.91
N LEU A 195 3.73 3.20 10.90
CA LEU A 195 3.64 3.63 9.51
C LEU A 195 2.18 3.76 9.05
N GLY A 196 1.36 2.76 9.35
CA GLY A 196 -0.08 2.78 9.08
C GLY A 196 -0.79 3.99 9.69
N LEU A 197 -0.47 4.35 10.93
CA LEU A 197 -1.02 5.53 11.61
C LEU A 197 -0.58 6.83 10.92
N VAL A 198 0.71 6.97 10.58
CA VAL A 198 1.22 8.16 9.87
C VAL A 198 0.52 8.35 8.53
N LEU A 199 0.36 7.28 7.76
CA LEU A 199 -0.36 7.31 6.48
C LEU A 199 -1.83 7.68 6.68
N TYR A 200 -2.49 7.12 7.69
CA TYR A 200 -3.87 7.49 8.01
C TYR A 200 -3.99 8.96 8.41
N LEU A 201 -3.09 9.49 9.24
CA LEU A 201 -3.10 10.89 9.66
C LEU A 201 -2.90 11.83 8.48
N SER A 202 -2.01 11.48 7.54
CA SER A 202 -1.86 12.21 6.29
C SER A 202 -3.16 12.26 5.49
N TYR A 203 -3.85 11.12 5.31
CA TYR A 203 -5.17 11.06 4.70
C TYR A 203 -6.20 11.89 5.47
N ALA A 204 -6.28 11.74 6.79
CA ALA A 204 -7.30 12.35 7.63
C ALA A 204 -7.16 13.88 7.76
N ARG A 205 -5.99 14.45 7.47
CA ARG A 205 -5.71 15.89 7.52
C ARG A 205 -6.77 16.71 6.77
N ARG A 206 -7.17 16.26 5.60
CA ARG A 206 -8.24 16.88 4.81
C ARG A 206 -9.18 15.88 4.13
N GLY A 207 -9.06 14.59 4.47
CA GLY A 207 -9.86 13.51 3.90
C GLY A 207 -9.58 13.24 2.42
N ASN A 208 -8.35 13.50 1.97
CA ASN A 208 -7.93 13.30 0.60
C ASN A 208 -6.90 12.16 0.51
N ILE A 209 -7.27 11.10 -0.18
CA ILE A 209 -6.43 9.90 -0.31
C ILE A 209 -5.12 10.17 -1.06
N LYS A 210 -5.06 11.20 -1.91
CA LYS A 210 -3.84 11.55 -2.65
C LYS A 210 -2.72 12.00 -1.71
N ASP A 211 -3.06 12.53 -0.52
CA ASP A 211 -2.08 12.94 0.48
C ASP A 211 -1.35 11.72 1.04
N SER A 212 -2.08 10.67 1.43
CA SER A 212 -1.45 9.45 1.92
C SER A 212 -0.77 8.65 0.81
N MET A 213 -1.31 8.63 -0.41
CA MET A 213 -0.62 8.05 -1.57
C MET A 213 0.74 8.68 -1.80
N LEU A 214 0.83 10.02 -1.74
CA LEU A 214 2.09 10.73 -1.93
C LEU A 214 3.10 10.40 -0.82
N VAL A 215 2.67 10.42 0.44
CA VAL A 215 3.53 10.05 1.59
C VAL A 215 4.01 8.60 1.47
N HIS A 216 3.13 7.69 1.07
CA HIS A 216 3.47 6.28 0.94
C HIS A 216 4.46 6.04 -0.20
N ILE A 217 4.27 6.69 -1.35
CA ILE A 217 5.24 6.67 -2.46
C ILE A 217 6.60 7.19 -1.99
N LEU A 218 6.65 8.36 -1.32
CA LEU A 218 7.89 8.90 -0.79
C LEU A 218 8.58 7.96 0.20
N ASN A 219 7.80 7.22 1.00
CA ASN A 219 8.36 6.25 1.95
C ASN A 219 8.96 5.01 1.27
N ASN A 220 8.49 4.65 0.08
CA ASN A 220 8.91 3.46 -0.65
C ASN A 220 9.98 3.75 -1.74
N LEU A 221 10.28 5.04 -2.00
CA LEU A 221 11.41 5.48 -2.83
C LEU A 221 12.70 5.52 -2.05
#